data_c8e8b9962757c7fbeec3591d3884e167
#
_entry.id   c8e8b9962757c7fbeec3591d3884e167
#
_cell.length_a   1.000
_cell.length_b   1.000
_cell.length_c   1.000
_cell.angle_alpha   90.00
_cell.angle_beta   90.00
_cell.angle_gamma   90.00
#
_symmetry.space_group_name_H-M   'P 1'
#
loop_
_entity.id
_entity.type
_entity.pdbx_description
1 polymer ?
#
loop_
_entity_poly.entity_id
_entity_poly.type
_entity_poly.pdbx_seq_one_letter_code
_entity_poly.pdbx_strand_id
1 'polypeptide(L)'
;MKFGNDMITFEEAVAYLKDMPRFTVKKNPADNRDLKWFLKKLGNPEQNLRIIHVAGTNGKGSVCAYMSSILQEAGYRTAVFTSPHLVDMRERFTVNGKMISEEAFLQVYRAVGDALQEANSVNPGVLLPGGEAAPEFVLNFYEYLFCMALLCFAEEKPDYCIIETGLGGRLDATNYVDNKLLTVITRISLDHVQYLGDTTAKIAAEKAGILRPGVPVVYLDGDADASAAICRKASELGAPQIPVSKKDYTFLGFRKKYIDFSLRSEYYNYISLTLHTIARYQMENAALAVRAVEVLFRSTDTEENGGRLCAGAGCPTVEEIRRGILGCFWQGRMEEVLPEVYVDGAHNDDGIRAFLDTVEQDGCTGGRRLLFGVAADKDCRHMIQRVITSGLFDHIAFTHMRTARSLSMEEFRDLLAAYPGHYTMYTEADTALREQLGEQRPGERLYIAGSLYLVGEIKESLDYDQF
;
A
#
# COMPACT_ATOMS: atom_id res chain seq x y z
N MET A 1 30.15 -6.35 7.12
CA MET A 1 30.42 -7.19 5.94
C MET A 1 31.24 -6.38 4.95
N LYS A 2 32.30 -6.94 4.40
CA LYS A 2 33.01 -6.28 3.28
C LYS A 2 32.12 -6.47 2.06
N PHE A 3 31.55 -5.40 1.55
CA PHE A 3 31.05 -5.33 0.17
C PHE A 3 32.28 -5.36 -0.73
N GLY A 4 32.90 -6.56 -0.86
CA GLY A 4 34.04 -6.76 -1.74
C GLY A 4 33.57 -6.81 -3.18
N ASN A 5 34.49 -6.70 -4.12
CA ASN A 5 34.34 -6.74 -5.58
C ASN A 5 33.65 -8.00 -6.16
N ASP A 6 33.06 -8.86 -5.33
CA ASP A 6 32.30 -10.00 -5.78
C ASP A 6 30.91 -9.53 -6.26
N MET A 7 30.54 -9.94 -7.47
CA MET A 7 29.24 -9.62 -8.05
C MET A 7 28.13 -10.28 -7.24
N ILE A 8 27.51 -9.53 -6.30
CA ILE A 8 26.33 -10.01 -5.57
C ILE A 8 25.18 -10.21 -6.57
N THR A 9 24.46 -11.31 -6.47
CA THR A 9 23.28 -11.58 -7.30
C THR A 9 22.05 -10.87 -6.74
N PHE A 10 20.98 -10.81 -7.53
CA PHE A 10 19.71 -10.23 -7.10
C PHE A 10 19.13 -11.00 -5.90
N GLU A 11 19.15 -12.33 -5.95
CA GLU A 11 18.66 -13.21 -4.88
C GLU A 11 19.44 -13.01 -3.57
N GLU A 12 20.76 -12.85 -3.65
CA GLU A 12 21.62 -12.60 -2.47
C GLU A 12 21.32 -11.23 -1.85
N ALA A 13 21.10 -10.20 -2.69
CA ALA A 13 20.70 -8.87 -2.21
C ALA A 13 19.32 -8.89 -1.54
N VAL A 14 18.36 -9.60 -2.14
CA VAL A 14 17.01 -9.78 -1.57
C VAL A 14 17.07 -10.56 -0.26
N ALA A 15 17.88 -11.63 -0.18
CA ALA A 15 18.05 -12.41 1.05
C ALA A 15 18.64 -11.54 2.17
N TYR A 16 19.70 -10.77 1.87
CA TYR A 16 20.27 -9.83 2.85
C TYR A 16 19.25 -8.82 3.37
N LEU A 17 18.48 -8.20 2.47
CA LEU A 17 17.44 -7.24 2.85
C LEU A 17 16.36 -7.89 3.73
N LYS A 18 15.92 -9.11 3.42
CA LYS A 18 14.92 -9.85 4.22
C LYS A 18 15.39 -10.13 5.65
N ASP A 19 16.71 -10.32 5.85
CA ASP A 19 17.32 -10.56 7.17
C ASP A 19 17.52 -9.28 8.00
N MET A 20 17.34 -8.09 7.41
CA MET A 20 17.50 -6.84 8.14
C MET A 20 16.39 -6.66 9.20
N PRO A 21 16.71 -5.96 10.32
CA PRO A 21 15.69 -5.59 11.31
C PRO A 21 14.54 -4.83 10.67
N ARG A 22 13.31 -5.21 10.98
CA ARG A 22 12.10 -4.54 10.44
C ARG A 22 11.79 -3.22 11.12
N PHE A 23 12.25 -3.03 12.35
CA PHE A 23 12.05 -1.83 13.15
C PHE A 23 13.40 -1.24 13.52
N THR A 24 13.47 0.08 13.58
CA THR A 24 14.67 0.78 14.04
C THR A 24 14.99 0.32 15.46
N VAL A 25 16.19 -0.20 15.66
CA VAL A 25 16.73 -0.42 17.00
C VAL A 25 16.70 0.94 17.72
N LYS A 26 16.25 0.99 19.00
CA LYS A 26 16.21 2.22 19.78
C LYS A 26 17.57 2.91 19.70
N LYS A 27 17.63 4.02 18.95
CA LYS A 27 18.84 4.83 18.86
C LYS A 27 19.12 5.43 20.23
N ASN A 28 20.40 5.51 20.59
CA ASN A 28 20.80 6.27 21.76
C ASN A 28 20.25 7.70 21.60
N PRO A 29 19.51 8.26 22.57
CA PRO A 29 18.97 9.63 22.46
C PRO A 29 20.03 10.70 22.21
N ALA A 30 21.29 10.42 22.55
CA ALA A 30 22.41 11.30 22.32
C ALA A 30 22.97 11.21 20.87
N ASP A 31 22.59 10.19 20.09
CA ASP A 31 22.98 10.04 18.68
C ASP A 31 22.00 10.81 17.81
N ASN A 32 22.46 11.93 17.23
CA ASN A 32 21.68 12.80 16.35
C ASN A 32 21.69 12.34 14.87
N ARG A 33 22.29 11.19 14.57
CA ARG A 33 22.26 10.59 13.24
C ARG A 33 20.91 9.91 13.06
N ASP A 34 20.11 10.44 12.15
CA ASP A 34 18.83 9.91 11.71
C ASP A 34 18.82 9.65 10.20
N LEU A 35 17.69 9.21 9.65
CA LEU A 35 17.57 8.99 8.23
C LEU A 35 17.80 10.29 7.42
N LYS A 36 17.43 11.47 7.94
CA LYS A 36 17.69 12.76 7.28
C LYS A 36 19.18 13.05 7.18
N TRP A 37 19.95 12.71 8.22
CA TRP A 37 21.42 12.79 8.18
C TRP A 37 21.98 11.85 7.10
N PHE A 38 21.45 10.64 6.99
CA PHE A 38 21.91 9.67 5.99
C PHE A 38 21.53 10.08 4.56
N LEU A 39 20.35 10.65 4.33
CA LEU A 39 19.95 11.19 3.03
C LEU A 39 20.92 12.27 2.54
N LYS A 40 21.47 13.10 3.44
CA LYS A 40 22.55 14.04 3.09
C LYS A 40 23.81 13.33 2.62
N LYS A 41 24.14 12.17 3.17
CA LYS A 41 25.28 11.36 2.70
C LYS A 41 25.03 10.77 1.32
N LEU A 42 23.78 10.46 1.00
CA LEU A 42 23.34 10.05 -0.35
C LEU A 42 23.22 11.21 -1.35
N GLY A 43 23.53 12.46 -0.96
CA GLY A 43 23.45 13.65 -1.82
C GLY A 43 22.04 14.26 -1.90
N ASN A 44 21.15 13.99 -0.94
CA ASN A 44 19.76 14.45 -0.87
C ASN A 44 18.96 14.12 -2.15
N PRO A 45 18.83 12.83 -2.51
CA PRO A 45 18.18 12.43 -3.77
C PRO A 45 16.72 12.89 -3.88
N GLU A 46 16.07 13.15 -2.74
CA GLU A 46 14.69 13.60 -2.66
C GLU A 46 14.45 15.03 -3.13
N GLN A 47 15.49 15.91 -3.12
CA GLN A 47 15.29 17.35 -3.26
C GLN A 47 14.69 17.78 -4.61
N ASN A 48 14.96 17.05 -5.68
CA ASN A 48 14.48 17.34 -7.02
C ASN A 48 13.22 16.55 -7.41
N LEU A 49 12.68 15.75 -6.49
CA LEU A 49 11.49 14.93 -6.75
C LEU A 49 10.22 15.71 -6.41
N ARG A 50 9.21 15.65 -7.26
CA ARG A 50 7.88 16.21 -7.04
C ARG A 50 7.01 15.16 -6.36
N ILE A 51 6.86 15.22 -5.04
CA ILE A 51 6.37 14.11 -4.22
C ILE A 51 4.89 14.27 -3.88
N ILE A 52 4.10 13.21 -4.13
CA ILE A 52 2.76 12.97 -3.63
C ILE A 52 2.88 11.90 -2.55
N HIS A 53 2.53 12.21 -1.30
CA HIS A 53 2.73 11.32 -0.17
C HIS A 53 1.41 10.75 0.33
N VAL A 54 1.31 9.42 0.39
CA VAL A 54 0.07 8.68 0.67
C VAL A 54 0.18 7.90 1.97
N ALA A 55 -0.71 8.20 2.93
CA ALA A 55 -0.89 7.43 4.16
C ALA A 55 -2.33 6.90 4.26
N GLY A 56 -2.55 5.96 5.17
CA GLY A 56 -3.85 5.36 5.41
C GLY A 56 -3.73 3.98 6.04
N THR A 57 -4.84 3.38 6.44
CA THR A 57 -4.86 1.98 6.87
C THR A 57 -5.03 1.08 5.66
N ASN A 58 -6.15 1.18 4.96
CA ASN A 58 -6.49 0.40 3.78
C ASN A 58 -6.55 1.30 2.52
N GLY A 59 -6.24 0.75 1.34
CA GLY A 59 -6.38 1.43 0.06
C GLY A 59 -5.17 2.24 -0.41
N LYS A 60 -4.10 2.41 0.37
CA LYS A 60 -2.91 3.21 0.00
C LYS A 60 -2.34 2.85 -1.38
N GLY A 61 -1.93 1.59 -1.56
CA GLY A 61 -1.36 1.12 -2.82
C GLY A 61 -2.32 1.25 -4.00
N SER A 62 -3.63 0.98 -3.79
CA SER A 62 -4.65 1.19 -4.84
C SER A 62 -4.76 2.66 -5.27
N VAL A 63 -4.76 3.59 -4.30
CA VAL A 63 -4.79 5.03 -4.59
C VAL A 63 -3.53 5.47 -5.31
N CYS A 64 -2.35 4.98 -4.91
CA CYS A 64 -1.08 5.21 -5.62
C CYS A 64 -1.16 4.74 -7.08
N ALA A 65 -1.68 3.52 -7.31
CA ALA A 65 -1.82 2.95 -8.64
C ALA A 65 -2.79 3.75 -9.53
N TYR A 66 -3.98 4.12 -9.01
CA TYR A 66 -4.93 4.96 -9.75
C TYR A 66 -4.35 6.33 -10.10
N MET A 67 -3.72 7.02 -9.16
CA MET A 67 -3.08 8.31 -9.44
C MET A 67 -1.99 8.17 -10.51
N SER A 68 -1.12 7.16 -10.37
CA SER A 68 -0.06 6.89 -11.34
C SER A 68 -0.62 6.62 -12.73
N SER A 69 -1.66 5.78 -12.83
CA SER A 69 -2.29 5.42 -14.10
C SER A 69 -2.94 6.63 -14.79
N ILE A 70 -3.66 7.48 -14.04
CA ILE A 70 -4.26 8.72 -14.58
C ILE A 70 -3.16 9.66 -15.10
N LEU A 71 -2.09 9.87 -14.33
CA LEU A 71 -0.99 10.75 -14.72
C LEU A 71 -0.26 10.23 -15.96
N GLN A 72 -0.08 8.92 -16.09
CA GLN A 72 0.53 8.31 -17.27
C GLN A 72 -0.33 8.49 -18.53
N GLU A 73 -1.65 8.33 -18.42
CA GLU A 73 -2.58 8.58 -19.53
C GLU A 73 -2.55 10.06 -19.98
N ALA A 74 -2.26 10.97 -19.06
CA ALA A 74 -2.05 12.40 -19.37
C ALA A 74 -0.62 12.71 -19.86
N GLY A 75 0.21 11.69 -20.10
CA GLY A 75 1.56 11.84 -20.65
C GLY A 75 2.66 12.10 -19.65
N TYR A 76 2.39 12.04 -18.34
CA TYR A 76 3.42 12.26 -17.31
C TYR A 76 4.18 10.97 -17.00
N ARG A 77 5.48 11.11 -16.79
CA ARG A 77 6.34 10.06 -16.26
C ARG A 77 6.16 9.96 -14.76
N THR A 78 5.78 8.79 -14.25
CA THR A 78 5.56 8.57 -12.82
C THR A 78 6.53 7.56 -12.25
N ALA A 79 6.94 7.77 -10.98
CA ALA A 79 7.61 6.77 -10.17
C ALA A 79 6.78 6.50 -8.92
N VAL A 80 6.66 5.23 -8.51
CA VAL A 80 5.83 4.84 -7.38
C VAL A 80 6.61 3.93 -6.42
N PHE A 81 6.61 4.30 -5.14
CA PHE A 81 7.12 3.46 -4.05
C PHE A 81 5.96 2.95 -3.21
N THR A 82 5.78 1.63 -3.17
CA THR A 82 4.67 0.97 -2.46
C THR A 82 5.13 -0.16 -1.54
N SER A 83 4.25 -0.57 -0.62
CA SER A 83 4.52 -1.69 0.30
C SER A 83 3.25 -2.36 0.82
N PRO A 84 3.32 -3.67 1.13
CA PRO A 84 4.41 -4.59 0.81
C PRO A 84 4.39 -5.03 -0.67
N HIS A 85 5.39 -5.78 -1.14
CA HIS A 85 5.33 -6.57 -2.36
C HIS A 85 4.57 -7.88 -2.12
N LEU A 86 4.09 -8.50 -3.17
CA LEU A 86 3.46 -9.82 -3.12
C LEU A 86 4.48 -10.93 -3.40
N VAL A 87 5.15 -10.88 -4.53
CA VAL A 87 6.10 -11.90 -5.00
C VAL A 87 7.51 -11.31 -5.11
N ASP A 88 7.69 -10.31 -5.97
CA ASP A 88 8.99 -9.73 -6.28
C ASP A 88 9.23 -8.44 -5.50
N MET A 89 10.40 -8.31 -4.87
CA MET A 89 10.75 -7.11 -4.11
C MET A 89 10.75 -5.84 -4.96
N ARG A 90 10.98 -5.96 -6.28
CA ARG A 90 10.95 -4.86 -7.24
C ARG A 90 9.55 -4.28 -7.48
N GLU A 91 8.46 -4.98 -7.09
CA GLU A 91 7.10 -4.42 -7.10
C GLU A 91 6.99 -3.13 -6.29
N ARG A 92 7.90 -2.93 -5.32
CA ARG A 92 7.97 -1.71 -4.51
C ARG A 92 8.50 -0.49 -5.27
N PHE A 93 9.13 -0.71 -6.42
CA PHE A 93 9.84 0.31 -7.20
C PHE A 93 9.34 0.26 -8.65
N THR A 94 8.35 1.07 -8.96
CA THR A 94 7.83 1.11 -10.33
C THR A 94 8.06 2.47 -10.98
N VAL A 95 8.40 2.44 -12.25
CA VAL A 95 8.50 3.64 -13.13
C VAL A 95 7.60 3.41 -14.33
N ASN A 96 6.67 4.32 -14.56
CA ASN A 96 5.62 4.18 -15.58
C ASN A 96 4.93 2.80 -15.55
N GLY A 97 4.52 2.39 -14.35
CA GLY A 97 3.79 1.13 -14.12
C GLY A 97 4.62 -0.15 -14.30
N LYS A 98 5.92 -0.05 -14.56
CA LYS A 98 6.82 -1.20 -14.71
C LYS A 98 7.80 -1.27 -13.54
N MET A 99 8.06 -2.48 -13.03
CA MET A 99 9.12 -2.73 -12.09
C MET A 99 10.48 -2.32 -12.68
N ILE A 100 11.38 -1.81 -11.83
CA ILE A 100 12.77 -1.57 -12.23
C ILE A 100 13.46 -2.89 -12.57
N SER A 101 14.52 -2.86 -13.39
CA SER A 101 15.31 -4.05 -13.71
C SER A 101 16.10 -4.55 -12.51
N GLU A 102 16.57 -5.79 -12.55
CA GLU A 102 17.46 -6.33 -11.51
C GLU A 102 18.77 -5.56 -11.44
N GLU A 103 19.31 -5.13 -12.58
CA GLU A 103 20.52 -4.33 -12.65
C GLU A 103 20.34 -2.98 -11.95
N ALA A 104 19.22 -2.30 -12.21
CA ALA A 104 18.89 -1.02 -11.55
C ALA A 104 18.70 -1.23 -10.04
N PHE A 105 18.02 -2.31 -9.62
CA PHE A 105 17.89 -2.68 -8.22
C PHE A 105 19.25 -2.90 -7.55
N LEU A 106 20.12 -3.71 -8.17
CA LEU A 106 21.47 -3.98 -7.65
C LEU A 106 22.36 -2.72 -7.62
N GLN A 107 22.22 -1.83 -8.60
CA GLN A 107 22.94 -0.56 -8.63
C GLN A 107 22.60 0.29 -7.40
N VAL A 108 21.30 0.53 -7.14
CA VAL A 108 20.91 1.36 -5.98
C VAL A 108 21.11 0.63 -4.65
N TYR A 109 21.00 -0.69 -4.62
CA TYR A 109 21.35 -1.50 -3.44
C TYR A 109 22.82 -1.29 -3.05
N ARG A 110 23.73 -1.41 -4.00
CA ARG A 110 25.17 -1.16 -3.75
C ARG A 110 25.43 0.27 -3.33
N ALA A 111 24.83 1.24 -4.00
CA ALA A 111 25.04 2.67 -3.68
C ALA A 111 24.63 3.00 -2.24
N VAL A 112 23.51 2.44 -1.74
CA VAL A 112 23.11 2.60 -0.32
C VAL A 112 24.09 1.89 0.61
N GLY A 113 24.52 0.67 0.26
CA GLY A 113 25.47 -0.12 1.05
C GLY A 113 26.84 0.56 1.18
N ASP A 114 27.38 1.07 0.08
CA ASP A 114 28.66 1.80 0.03
C ASP A 114 28.59 3.08 0.88
N ALA A 115 27.52 3.85 0.74
CA ALA A 115 27.31 5.06 1.54
C ALA A 115 27.18 4.75 3.04
N LEU A 116 26.54 3.62 3.39
CA LEU A 116 26.41 3.15 4.78
C LEU A 116 27.78 2.75 5.33
N GLN A 117 28.58 2.02 4.55
CA GLN A 117 29.95 1.63 4.92
C GLN A 117 30.85 2.87 5.09
N GLU A 118 30.80 3.83 4.17
CA GLU A 118 31.53 5.09 4.27
C GLU A 118 31.12 5.86 5.52
N ALA A 119 29.80 6.00 5.77
CA ALA A 119 29.27 6.69 6.94
C ALA A 119 29.78 6.11 8.26
N ASN A 120 30.01 4.81 8.32
CA ASN A 120 30.56 4.11 9.48
C ASN A 120 32.10 4.11 9.53
N SER A 121 32.78 4.19 8.38
CA SER A 121 34.24 4.18 8.29
C SER A 121 34.88 5.53 8.59
N VAL A 122 34.26 6.63 8.16
CA VAL A 122 34.77 8.00 8.32
C VAL A 122 34.63 8.51 9.76
N ASN A 123 33.77 7.87 10.58
CA ASN A 123 33.53 8.26 11.96
C ASN A 123 33.73 7.11 12.98
N PRO A 124 34.84 6.36 12.96
CA PRO A 124 35.09 5.30 13.95
C PRO A 124 35.28 5.82 15.38
N GLY A 125 35.04 7.10 15.64
CA GLY A 125 35.23 7.78 16.92
C GLY A 125 34.32 8.96 17.12
N VAL A 126 33.12 9.03 16.50
CA VAL A 126 32.12 10.01 16.91
C VAL A 126 31.85 9.78 18.40
N LEU A 127 32.30 10.70 19.23
CA LEU A 127 32.01 10.66 20.65
C LEU A 127 30.63 11.27 20.88
N LEU A 128 29.80 10.54 21.61
CA LEU A 128 28.54 11.05 22.14
C LEU A 128 28.83 12.07 23.25
N PRO A 129 27.87 12.96 23.60
CA PRO A 129 27.96 13.77 24.80
C PRO A 129 28.19 12.83 26.01
N GLY A 130 29.38 12.90 26.62
CA GLY A 130 29.81 11.97 27.64
C GLY A 130 31.07 11.18 27.33
N GLY A 131 31.60 11.28 26.09
CA GLY A 131 32.88 10.70 25.70
C GLY A 131 32.84 9.24 25.24
N GLU A 132 31.66 8.63 25.15
CA GLU A 132 31.48 7.27 24.61
C GLU A 132 31.50 7.27 23.07
N ALA A 133 32.07 6.23 22.47
CA ALA A 133 32.00 6.03 21.02
C ALA A 133 30.56 5.83 20.56
N ALA A 134 30.16 6.56 19.51
CA ALA A 134 28.84 6.37 18.92
C ALA A 134 28.74 4.95 18.32
N PRO A 135 27.61 4.25 18.50
CA PRO A 135 27.40 2.95 17.88
C PRO A 135 27.40 3.08 16.34
N GLU A 136 27.59 1.94 15.67
CA GLU A 136 27.44 1.87 14.21
C GLU A 136 26.05 2.38 13.78
N PHE A 137 26.01 3.21 12.73
CA PHE A 137 24.75 3.67 12.15
C PHE A 137 24.17 2.54 11.30
N VAL A 138 22.93 2.17 11.58
CA VAL A 138 22.24 1.09 10.87
C VAL A 138 20.90 1.59 10.33
N LEU A 139 20.52 1.09 9.16
CA LEU A 139 19.20 1.24 8.59
C LEU A 139 18.37 -0.01 8.90
N ASN A 140 17.08 0.14 9.12
CA ASN A 140 16.17 -0.99 9.09
C ASN A 140 15.80 -1.34 7.64
N PHE A 141 15.14 -2.51 7.45
CA PHE A 141 14.69 -2.98 6.15
C PHE A 141 13.95 -1.92 5.31
N TYR A 142 12.99 -1.21 5.92
CA TYR A 142 12.17 -0.25 5.19
C TYR A 142 12.93 1.04 4.88
N GLU A 143 13.77 1.51 5.81
CA GLU A 143 14.65 2.67 5.58
C GLU A 143 15.63 2.43 4.43
N TYR A 144 16.20 1.21 4.35
CA TYR A 144 17.10 0.84 3.27
C TYR A 144 16.40 0.87 1.91
N LEU A 145 15.23 0.21 1.81
CA LEU A 145 14.43 0.20 0.59
C LEU A 145 13.98 1.62 0.18
N PHE A 146 13.64 2.46 1.14
CA PHE A 146 13.27 3.84 0.86
C PHE A 146 14.44 4.66 0.31
N CYS A 147 15.65 4.50 0.84
CA CYS A 147 16.87 5.10 0.29
C CYS A 147 17.13 4.64 -1.15
N MET A 148 16.97 3.32 -1.42
CA MET A 148 17.09 2.77 -2.77
C MET A 148 16.07 3.42 -3.73
N ALA A 149 14.81 3.57 -3.29
CA ALA A 149 13.75 4.19 -4.09
C ALA A 149 14.10 5.64 -4.45
N LEU A 150 14.56 6.43 -3.49
CA LEU A 150 14.92 7.82 -3.73
C LEU A 150 16.09 7.97 -4.72
N LEU A 151 17.12 7.11 -4.62
CA LEU A 151 18.24 7.10 -5.57
C LEU A 151 17.75 6.72 -6.98
N CYS A 152 16.99 5.64 -7.09
CA CYS A 152 16.42 5.19 -8.35
C CYS A 152 15.58 6.30 -9.02
N PHE A 153 14.68 6.91 -8.26
CA PHE A 153 13.80 7.94 -8.79
C PHE A 153 14.52 9.24 -9.14
N ALA A 154 15.56 9.59 -8.39
CA ALA A 154 16.42 10.75 -8.75
C ALA A 154 17.13 10.53 -10.10
N GLU A 155 17.54 9.30 -10.42
CA GLU A 155 18.15 8.94 -11.70
C GLU A 155 17.12 8.91 -12.84
N GLU A 156 15.93 8.34 -12.59
CA GLU A 156 14.83 8.18 -13.55
C GLU A 156 14.11 9.50 -13.89
N LYS A 157 14.24 10.53 -13.05
CA LYS A 157 13.70 11.88 -13.24
C LYS A 157 12.22 11.90 -13.65
N PRO A 158 11.33 11.28 -12.86
CA PRO A 158 9.90 11.30 -13.15
C PRO A 158 9.31 12.71 -12.98
N ASP A 159 8.21 13.00 -13.67
CA ASP A 159 7.45 14.24 -13.45
C ASP A 159 6.79 14.23 -12.05
N TYR A 160 6.36 13.05 -11.56
CA TYR A 160 5.77 12.87 -10.24
C TYR A 160 6.25 11.59 -9.56
N CYS A 161 6.57 11.71 -8.26
CA CYS A 161 6.83 10.58 -7.38
C CYS A 161 5.67 10.36 -6.44
N ILE A 162 5.06 9.18 -6.44
CA ILE A 162 3.99 8.80 -5.52
C ILE A 162 4.60 7.85 -4.49
N ILE A 163 4.57 8.24 -3.21
CA ILE A 163 5.23 7.52 -2.13
C ILE A 163 4.19 7.08 -1.10
N GLU A 164 4.05 5.76 -0.92
CA GLU A 164 3.23 5.14 0.09
C GLU A 164 3.99 5.03 1.42
N THR A 165 3.35 5.39 2.56
CA THR A 165 3.90 5.12 3.90
C THR A 165 3.90 3.62 4.20
N GLY A 166 4.94 3.14 4.86
CA GLY A 166 5.00 1.75 5.33
C GLY A 166 4.11 1.52 6.54
N LEU A 167 4.28 2.30 7.60
CA LEU A 167 3.52 2.19 8.84
C LEU A 167 3.27 3.56 9.49
N GLY A 168 2.01 3.84 9.80
CA GLY A 168 1.64 5.10 10.46
C GLY A 168 1.79 6.30 9.52
N GLY A 169 2.69 7.19 9.82
CA GLY A 169 3.00 8.40 9.03
C GLY A 169 4.04 9.28 9.71
N ARG A 170 3.78 9.74 10.94
CA ARG A 170 4.64 10.71 11.67
C ARG A 170 6.08 10.23 11.83
N LEU A 171 6.29 8.96 12.14
CA LEU A 171 7.60 8.32 12.34
C LEU A 171 8.01 7.39 11.19
N ASP A 172 7.26 7.39 10.10
CA ASP A 172 7.58 6.58 8.93
C ASP A 172 8.83 7.10 8.20
N ALA A 173 9.64 6.18 7.65
CA ALA A 173 10.85 6.56 6.91
C ALA A 173 10.55 7.52 5.76
N THR A 174 9.41 7.34 5.10
CA THR A 174 9.00 8.21 3.98
C THR A 174 8.67 9.64 4.42
N ASN A 175 8.50 9.88 5.72
CA ASN A 175 8.19 11.21 6.25
C ASN A 175 9.40 12.12 6.42
N TYR A 176 10.63 11.63 6.16
CA TYR A 176 11.84 12.47 6.18
C TYR A 176 11.96 13.37 4.95
N VAL A 177 11.13 13.20 3.92
CA VAL A 177 11.03 14.12 2.77
C VAL A 177 10.10 15.30 3.09
N ASP A 178 10.54 16.52 2.79
CA ASP A 178 9.80 17.73 3.12
C ASP A 178 9.13 18.40 1.90
N ASN A 179 9.63 18.19 0.68
CA ASN A 179 9.20 18.82 -0.58
C ASN A 179 7.97 18.16 -1.21
N LYS A 180 6.90 18.01 -0.42
CA LYS A 180 5.64 17.39 -0.87
C LYS A 180 4.78 18.42 -1.60
N LEU A 181 4.19 18.00 -2.73
CA LEU A 181 3.19 18.78 -3.47
C LEU A 181 1.77 18.56 -2.95
N LEU A 182 1.52 17.33 -2.49
CA LEU A 182 0.21 16.88 -2.06
C LEU A 182 0.37 15.77 -1.03
N THR A 183 -0.53 15.74 -0.05
CA THR A 183 -0.68 14.61 0.86
C THR A 183 -2.06 13.98 0.69
N VAL A 184 -2.10 12.63 0.76
CA VAL A 184 -3.36 11.89 0.62
C VAL A 184 -3.51 10.95 1.81
N ILE A 185 -4.68 10.96 2.46
CA ILE A 185 -5.00 10.02 3.54
C ILE A 185 -6.19 9.17 3.11
N THR A 186 -5.92 7.87 2.92
CA THR A 186 -6.93 6.88 2.53
C THR A 186 -7.76 6.44 3.76
N ARG A 187 -8.55 5.38 3.64
CA ARG A 187 -9.38 4.87 4.72
C ARG A 187 -8.59 4.64 6.01
N ILE A 188 -9.13 5.15 7.12
CA ILE A 188 -8.63 4.93 8.47
C ILE A 188 -9.50 3.86 9.14
N SER A 189 -8.85 2.87 9.72
CA SER A 189 -9.47 1.83 10.54
C SER A 189 -8.49 1.31 11.58
N LEU A 190 -8.94 0.47 12.51
CA LEU A 190 -8.07 -0.13 13.51
C LEU A 190 -7.13 -1.14 12.83
N ASP A 191 -5.85 -0.88 12.93
CA ASP A 191 -4.76 -1.77 12.54
C ASP A 191 -3.49 -1.35 13.27
N HIS A 192 -2.58 -2.28 13.52
CA HIS A 192 -1.34 -2.01 14.23
C HIS A 192 -1.52 -1.26 15.56
N VAL A 193 -2.59 -1.60 16.29
CA VAL A 193 -3.03 -0.86 17.49
C VAL A 193 -1.93 -0.75 18.57
N GLN A 194 -1.04 -1.73 18.65
CA GLN A 194 0.11 -1.73 19.55
C GLN A 194 1.14 -0.61 19.26
N TYR A 195 1.15 -0.07 18.03
CA TYR A 195 2.09 0.99 17.61
C TYR A 195 1.40 2.33 17.38
N LEU A 196 0.17 2.33 16.82
CA LEU A 196 -0.51 3.53 16.36
C LEU A 196 -1.62 4.01 17.31
N GLY A 197 -1.98 3.17 18.31
CA GLY A 197 -3.07 3.45 19.23
C GLY A 197 -4.34 2.67 18.92
N ASP A 198 -5.25 2.68 19.89
CA ASP A 198 -6.43 1.84 20.01
C ASP A 198 -7.74 2.51 19.54
N THR A 199 -7.63 3.71 18.92
CA THR A 199 -8.77 4.44 18.36
C THR A 199 -8.45 4.98 16.98
N THR A 200 -9.49 5.16 16.14
CA THR A 200 -9.35 5.74 14.79
C THR A 200 -8.78 7.16 14.86
N ALA A 201 -9.13 7.95 15.89
CA ALA A 201 -8.55 9.28 16.11
C ALA A 201 -7.02 9.24 16.34
N LYS A 202 -6.52 8.30 17.17
CA LYS A 202 -5.07 8.16 17.41
C LYS A 202 -4.34 7.73 16.15
N ILE A 203 -4.87 6.74 15.45
CA ILE A 203 -4.33 6.24 14.17
C ILE A 203 -4.30 7.34 13.11
N ALA A 204 -5.40 8.13 13.01
CA ALA A 204 -5.48 9.27 12.11
C ALA A 204 -4.45 10.36 12.46
N ALA A 205 -4.22 10.64 13.73
CA ALA A 205 -3.22 11.61 14.16
C ALA A 205 -1.78 11.19 13.79
N GLU A 206 -1.44 9.90 13.92
CA GLU A 206 -0.15 9.36 13.46
C GLU A 206 0.00 9.48 11.93
N LYS A 207 -1.08 9.20 11.17
CA LYS A 207 -1.06 9.32 9.71
C LYS A 207 -1.05 10.78 9.26
N ALA A 208 -1.77 11.67 9.92
CA ALA A 208 -1.73 13.12 9.67
C ALA A 208 -0.34 13.74 9.97
N GLY A 209 0.57 13.01 10.59
CA GLY A 209 1.98 13.41 10.73
C GLY A 209 2.73 13.58 9.40
N ILE A 210 2.16 13.11 8.28
CA ILE A 210 2.74 13.34 6.94
C ILE A 210 2.45 14.76 6.39
N LEU A 211 1.48 15.48 6.94
CA LEU A 211 1.09 16.81 6.48
C LEU A 211 2.25 17.80 6.63
N ARG A 212 2.29 18.79 5.74
CA ARG A 212 3.27 19.90 5.77
C ARG A 212 2.56 21.25 5.70
N PRO A 213 3.17 22.32 6.24
CA PRO A 213 2.61 23.66 6.19
C PRO A 213 2.24 24.09 4.76
N GLY A 214 0.99 24.50 4.55
CA GLY A 214 0.47 24.99 3.28
C GLY A 214 0.28 23.92 2.19
N VAL A 215 0.70 22.66 2.40
CA VAL A 215 0.52 21.57 1.43
C VAL A 215 -0.88 21.00 1.55
N PRO A 216 -1.66 20.91 0.44
CA PRO A 216 -3.00 20.36 0.47
C PRO A 216 -3.04 18.92 1.00
N VAL A 217 -4.14 18.59 1.69
CA VAL A 217 -4.48 17.21 2.06
C VAL A 217 -5.82 16.80 1.46
N VAL A 218 -5.81 15.73 0.66
CA VAL A 218 -7.01 15.03 0.20
C VAL A 218 -7.20 13.80 1.08
N TYR A 219 -8.37 13.66 1.68
CA TYR A 219 -8.59 12.56 2.63
C TYR A 219 -9.99 11.98 2.52
N LEU A 220 -10.09 10.69 2.87
CA LEU A 220 -11.39 10.01 2.90
C LEU A 220 -12.15 10.37 4.17
N ASP A 221 -13.30 11.03 4.02
CA ASP A 221 -14.22 11.42 5.10
C ASP A 221 -15.25 10.30 5.35
N GLY A 222 -14.82 9.26 6.08
CA GLY A 222 -15.63 8.08 6.37
C GLY A 222 -15.81 7.75 7.84
N ASP A 223 -14.97 8.30 8.71
CA ASP A 223 -14.99 8.15 10.17
C ASP A 223 -14.84 9.53 10.81
N ALA A 224 -15.81 9.94 11.63
CA ALA A 224 -15.88 11.30 12.17
C ALA A 224 -14.69 11.65 13.07
N ASP A 225 -14.23 10.71 13.91
CA ASP A 225 -13.11 10.92 14.83
C ASP A 225 -11.79 11.02 14.08
N ALA A 226 -11.61 10.17 13.06
CA ALA A 226 -10.46 10.22 12.17
C ALA A 226 -10.41 11.53 11.37
N SER A 227 -11.55 11.94 10.77
CA SER A 227 -11.67 13.19 10.03
C SER A 227 -11.39 14.40 10.91
N ALA A 228 -11.91 14.43 12.14
CA ALA A 228 -11.64 15.50 13.10
C ALA A 228 -10.14 15.61 13.46
N ALA A 229 -9.45 14.47 13.59
CA ALA A 229 -8.00 14.46 13.87
C ALA A 229 -7.18 14.98 12.68
N ILE A 230 -7.54 14.61 11.44
CA ILE A 230 -6.90 15.10 10.21
C ILE A 230 -7.14 16.60 10.06
N CYS A 231 -8.41 17.06 10.20
CA CYS A 231 -8.79 18.46 10.07
C CYS A 231 -8.07 19.34 11.09
N ARG A 232 -7.96 18.90 12.35
CA ARG A 232 -7.22 19.62 13.40
C ARG A 232 -5.76 19.82 12.99
N LYS A 233 -5.09 18.74 12.54
CA LYS A 233 -3.70 18.82 12.12
C LYS A 233 -3.50 19.69 10.89
N ALA A 234 -4.39 19.59 9.91
CA ALA A 234 -4.35 20.43 8.71
C ALA A 234 -4.54 21.91 9.05
N SER A 235 -5.49 22.24 9.95
CA SER A 235 -5.73 23.61 10.42
C SER A 235 -4.50 24.19 11.15
N GLU A 236 -3.84 23.41 12.01
CA GLU A 236 -2.59 23.80 12.68
C GLU A 236 -1.48 24.18 11.69
N LEU A 237 -1.46 23.53 10.52
CA LEU A 237 -0.45 23.73 9.48
C LEU A 237 -0.88 24.70 8.38
N GLY A 238 -2.09 25.25 8.43
CA GLY A 238 -2.64 26.06 7.34
C GLY A 238 -2.77 25.27 6.03
N ALA A 239 -2.89 23.94 6.09
CA ALA A 239 -2.99 23.06 4.93
C ALA A 239 -4.42 23.06 4.39
N PRO A 240 -4.65 23.31 3.07
CA PRO A 240 -5.97 23.17 2.47
C PRO A 240 -6.53 21.76 2.63
N GLN A 241 -7.80 21.66 3.03
CA GLN A 241 -8.47 20.40 3.38
C GLN A 241 -9.49 20.04 2.32
N ILE A 242 -9.34 18.86 1.71
CA ILE A 242 -10.22 18.39 0.64
C ILE A 242 -10.78 17.01 1.04
N PRO A 243 -11.96 16.95 1.66
CA PRO A 243 -12.62 15.70 2.00
C PRO A 243 -13.21 15.03 0.77
N VAL A 244 -13.18 13.70 0.74
CA VAL A 244 -13.90 12.83 -0.20
C VAL A 244 -14.79 11.89 0.61
N SER A 245 -16.07 11.89 0.32
CA SER A 245 -17.07 11.14 1.07
C SER A 245 -17.93 10.25 0.17
N LYS A 246 -18.73 9.37 0.78
CA LYS A 246 -19.71 8.54 0.04
C LYS A 246 -20.73 9.34 -0.77
N LYS A 247 -20.87 10.64 -0.52
CA LYS A 247 -21.78 11.52 -1.28
C LYS A 247 -21.20 11.97 -2.61
N ASP A 248 -19.89 11.80 -2.80
CA ASP A 248 -19.17 12.25 -3.98
C ASP A 248 -19.19 11.21 -5.11
N TYR A 249 -19.51 9.94 -4.82
CA TYR A 249 -19.60 8.89 -5.82
C TYR A 249 -20.85 8.01 -5.64
N THR A 250 -21.35 7.48 -6.76
CA THR A 250 -22.56 6.66 -6.76
C THR A 250 -22.34 5.42 -7.61
N PHE A 251 -22.59 4.26 -7.03
CA PHE A 251 -22.60 3.00 -7.76
C PHE A 251 -23.73 2.97 -8.78
N LEU A 252 -23.43 2.62 -10.04
CA LEU A 252 -24.40 2.56 -11.14
C LEU A 252 -24.75 1.11 -11.50
N GLY A 253 -23.81 0.18 -11.37
CA GLY A 253 -24.08 -1.22 -11.67
C GLY A 253 -22.82 -2.05 -11.90
N PHE A 254 -23.02 -3.36 -12.03
CA PHE A 254 -22.02 -4.31 -12.49
C PHE A 254 -22.20 -4.64 -13.97
N ARG A 255 -21.11 -4.75 -14.70
CA ARG A 255 -21.07 -5.32 -16.04
C ARG A 255 -20.00 -6.44 -16.08
N LYS A 256 -20.41 -7.68 -15.85
CA LYS A 256 -19.48 -8.82 -15.71
C LYS A 256 -18.44 -8.55 -14.60
N LYS A 257 -17.18 -8.30 -15.00
CA LYS A 257 -16.02 -8.03 -14.09
C LYS A 257 -15.75 -6.54 -13.87
N TYR A 258 -16.68 -5.67 -14.27
CA TYR A 258 -16.52 -4.23 -14.20
C TYR A 258 -17.57 -3.60 -13.29
N ILE A 259 -17.16 -2.56 -12.58
CA ILE A 259 -18.05 -1.68 -11.82
C ILE A 259 -18.18 -0.36 -12.58
N ASP A 260 -19.42 0.04 -12.87
CA ASP A 260 -19.71 1.38 -13.32
C ASP A 260 -20.15 2.22 -12.15
N PHE A 261 -19.60 3.44 -12.03
CA PHE A 261 -19.97 4.41 -11.01
C PHE A 261 -19.86 5.83 -11.55
N SER A 262 -20.58 6.77 -10.94
CA SER A 262 -20.43 8.20 -11.20
C SER A 262 -19.65 8.85 -10.07
N LEU A 263 -18.82 9.82 -10.41
CA LEU A 263 -18.06 10.65 -9.48
C LEU A 263 -18.44 12.11 -9.68
N ARG A 264 -18.75 12.81 -8.60
CA ARG A 264 -18.91 14.26 -8.59
C ARG A 264 -17.53 14.90 -8.61
N SER A 265 -17.23 15.57 -9.71
CA SER A 265 -16.01 16.32 -9.90
C SER A 265 -16.26 17.82 -9.70
N GLU A 266 -15.31 18.54 -9.12
CA GLU A 266 -15.37 20.01 -9.06
C GLU A 266 -15.12 20.66 -10.43
N TYR A 267 -14.40 19.94 -11.32
CA TYR A 267 -13.99 20.43 -12.63
C TYR A 267 -14.94 20.04 -13.75
N TYR A 268 -15.53 18.85 -13.67
CA TYR A 268 -16.28 18.24 -14.76
C TYR A 268 -17.74 17.97 -14.41
N ASN A 269 -18.26 18.50 -13.28
CA ASN A 269 -19.56 18.15 -12.69
C ASN A 269 -19.61 16.66 -12.30
N TYR A 270 -20.29 15.82 -13.12
CA TYR A 270 -20.32 14.36 -12.92
C TYR A 270 -19.60 13.67 -14.05
N ILE A 271 -18.71 12.75 -13.70
CA ILE A 271 -18.06 11.85 -14.65
C ILE A 271 -18.48 10.41 -14.38
N SER A 272 -18.74 9.68 -15.47
CA SER A 272 -19.00 8.24 -15.41
C SER A 272 -17.68 7.52 -15.56
N LEU A 273 -17.37 6.63 -14.63
CA LEU A 273 -16.12 5.87 -14.57
C LEU A 273 -16.41 4.37 -14.53
N THR A 274 -15.51 3.58 -15.06
CA THR A 274 -15.57 2.12 -15.04
C THR A 274 -14.29 1.57 -14.41
N LEU A 275 -14.43 0.68 -13.42
CA LEU A 275 -13.34 -0.05 -12.78
C LEU A 275 -13.27 -1.47 -13.33
N HIS A 276 -12.07 -1.94 -13.63
CA HIS A 276 -11.83 -3.34 -14.01
C HIS A 276 -11.66 -4.21 -12.74
N THR A 277 -12.70 -4.30 -11.95
CA THR A 277 -12.76 -5.12 -10.73
C THR A 277 -14.21 -5.31 -10.29
N ILE A 278 -14.45 -6.33 -9.47
CA ILE A 278 -15.73 -6.52 -8.75
C ILE A 278 -15.70 -5.93 -7.34
N ALA A 279 -14.56 -5.43 -6.87
CA ALA A 279 -14.35 -4.89 -5.53
C ALA A 279 -14.95 -3.49 -5.37
N ARG A 280 -16.13 -3.39 -4.74
CA ARG A 280 -16.82 -2.10 -4.55
C ARG A 280 -16.04 -1.06 -3.75
N TYR A 281 -15.17 -1.50 -2.83
CA TYR A 281 -14.30 -0.60 -2.07
C TYR A 281 -13.29 0.14 -2.95
N GLN A 282 -13.05 -0.33 -4.18
CA GLN A 282 -12.20 0.38 -5.13
C GLN A 282 -12.83 1.66 -5.68
N MET A 283 -14.17 1.83 -5.60
CA MET A 283 -14.81 3.09 -6.00
C MET A 283 -14.34 4.27 -5.14
N GLU A 284 -14.21 4.08 -3.82
CA GLU A 284 -13.73 5.15 -2.95
C GLU A 284 -12.22 5.42 -3.16
N ASN A 285 -11.41 4.39 -3.42
CA ASN A 285 -10.00 4.57 -3.74
C ASN A 285 -9.82 5.34 -5.06
N ALA A 286 -10.60 4.99 -6.09
CA ALA A 286 -10.60 5.69 -7.36
C ALA A 286 -11.11 7.14 -7.22
N ALA A 287 -12.18 7.37 -6.46
CA ALA A 287 -12.70 8.71 -6.19
C ALA A 287 -11.65 9.58 -5.48
N LEU A 288 -10.97 9.03 -4.48
CA LEU A 288 -9.89 9.72 -3.76
C LEU A 288 -8.71 10.04 -4.69
N ALA A 289 -8.33 9.09 -5.56
CA ALA A 289 -7.25 9.30 -6.52
C ALA A 289 -7.57 10.37 -7.57
N VAL A 290 -8.78 10.36 -8.13
CA VAL A 290 -9.21 11.41 -9.08
C VAL A 290 -9.20 12.77 -8.40
N ARG A 291 -9.76 12.88 -7.19
CA ARG A 291 -9.75 14.13 -6.42
C ARG A 291 -8.32 14.61 -6.11
N ALA A 292 -7.40 13.70 -5.78
CA ALA A 292 -6.00 14.00 -5.55
C ALA A 292 -5.32 14.56 -6.81
N VAL A 293 -5.57 13.96 -7.96
CA VAL A 293 -5.07 14.46 -9.25
C VAL A 293 -5.68 15.82 -9.59
N GLU A 294 -6.98 16.02 -9.39
CA GLU A 294 -7.61 17.34 -9.58
C GLU A 294 -6.90 18.42 -8.75
N VAL A 295 -6.67 18.16 -7.47
CA VAL A 295 -6.01 19.12 -6.56
C VAL A 295 -4.58 19.41 -6.98
N LEU A 296 -3.86 18.43 -7.51
CA LEU A 296 -2.48 18.57 -7.99
C LEU A 296 -2.36 19.59 -9.13
N PHE A 297 -3.40 19.74 -9.97
CA PHE A 297 -3.45 20.69 -11.10
C PHE A 297 -4.30 21.92 -10.81
N ARG A 298 -4.69 22.15 -9.55
CA ARG A 298 -5.42 23.35 -9.17
C ARG A 298 -4.51 24.57 -9.30
N SER A 299 -4.86 25.49 -10.23
CA SER A 299 -4.15 26.77 -10.35
C SER A 299 -4.42 27.63 -9.10
N THR A 300 -3.39 28.28 -8.58
CA THR A 300 -3.51 29.30 -7.53
C THR A 300 -4.06 30.62 -8.05
N ASP A 301 -4.16 30.80 -9.38
CA ASP A 301 -4.57 32.08 -10.03
C ASP A 301 -6.08 32.20 -10.28
N THR A 302 -6.92 31.53 -9.47
CA THR A 302 -8.37 31.42 -9.72
C THR A 302 -9.23 32.63 -9.37
N GLU A 303 -8.68 33.69 -8.79
CA GLU A 303 -9.47 34.88 -8.47
C GLU A 303 -9.81 35.75 -9.69
N GLU A 304 -9.02 35.70 -10.79
CA GLU A 304 -9.23 36.55 -11.97
C GLU A 304 -10.06 35.93 -13.11
N ASN A 305 -10.24 34.59 -13.15
CA ASN A 305 -10.84 33.87 -14.30
C ASN A 305 -12.18 33.16 -14.04
N GLY A 306 -13.03 33.70 -13.21
CA GLY A 306 -14.45 33.29 -13.16
C GLY A 306 -14.70 31.79 -12.86
N GLY A 307 -13.92 31.16 -12.01
CA GLY A 307 -14.28 29.87 -11.41
C GLY A 307 -14.00 28.62 -12.27
N ARG A 308 -13.21 28.68 -13.33
CA ARG A 308 -12.72 27.49 -14.05
C ARG A 308 -11.45 26.98 -13.42
N LEU A 309 -11.55 25.90 -12.68
CA LEU A 309 -10.52 25.35 -11.78
C LEU A 309 -9.40 24.53 -12.48
N CYS A 310 -9.52 24.23 -13.77
CA CYS A 310 -8.48 23.58 -14.58
C CYS A 310 -8.35 24.32 -15.92
N ALA A 311 -7.54 25.36 -15.96
CA ALA A 311 -7.15 26.04 -17.20
C ALA A 311 -5.64 25.98 -17.46
N GLY A 312 -4.86 25.24 -16.62
CA GLY A 312 -3.46 25.01 -16.85
C GLY A 312 -3.22 23.99 -17.94
N ALA A 313 -2.31 24.28 -18.87
CA ALA A 313 -1.77 23.26 -19.80
C ALA A 313 -1.26 22.06 -18.96
N GLY A 314 -1.73 20.83 -19.29
CA GLY A 314 -1.29 19.60 -18.65
C GLY A 314 -2.26 18.99 -17.64
N CYS A 315 -3.40 19.62 -17.31
CA CYS A 315 -4.42 18.95 -16.49
C CYS A 315 -5.03 17.77 -17.25
N PRO A 316 -5.12 16.56 -16.62
CA PRO A 316 -5.74 15.40 -17.26
C PRO A 316 -7.18 15.69 -17.71
N THR A 317 -7.50 15.32 -18.94
CA THR A 317 -8.86 15.40 -19.48
C THR A 317 -9.75 14.31 -18.84
N VAL A 318 -11.07 14.47 -18.93
CA VAL A 318 -12.03 13.41 -18.51
C VAL A 318 -11.74 12.07 -19.17
N GLU A 319 -11.33 12.09 -20.43
CA GLU A 319 -11.05 10.86 -21.18
C GLU A 319 -9.76 10.19 -20.70
N GLU A 320 -8.72 10.95 -20.36
CA GLU A 320 -7.50 10.42 -19.74
C GLU A 320 -7.77 9.87 -18.33
N ILE A 321 -8.61 10.55 -17.54
CA ILE A 321 -9.07 10.01 -16.26
C ILE A 321 -9.80 8.68 -16.44
N ARG A 322 -10.72 8.59 -17.42
CA ARG A 322 -11.45 7.35 -17.71
C ARG A 322 -10.53 6.22 -18.12
N ARG A 323 -9.59 6.48 -19.04
CA ARG A 323 -8.61 5.47 -19.46
C ARG A 323 -7.70 5.06 -18.32
N GLY A 324 -7.19 6.01 -17.52
CA GLY A 324 -6.35 5.73 -16.38
C GLY A 324 -7.05 4.89 -15.31
N ILE A 325 -8.32 5.18 -15.02
CA ILE A 325 -9.09 4.38 -14.06
C ILE A 325 -9.41 2.99 -14.61
N LEU A 326 -9.84 2.88 -15.86
CA LEU A 326 -10.18 1.60 -16.50
C LEU A 326 -8.95 0.70 -16.71
N GLY A 327 -7.83 1.29 -17.11
CA GLY A 327 -6.58 0.58 -17.37
C GLY A 327 -5.76 0.25 -16.11
N CYS A 328 -6.14 0.80 -14.96
CA CYS A 328 -5.42 0.56 -13.71
C CYS A 328 -5.63 -0.87 -13.22
N PHE A 329 -4.53 -1.57 -12.98
CA PHE A 329 -4.51 -2.88 -12.37
C PHE A 329 -3.69 -2.83 -11.07
N TRP A 330 -4.26 -3.36 -9.97
CA TRP A 330 -3.57 -3.46 -8.70
C TRP A 330 -3.73 -4.86 -8.12
N GLN A 331 -2.61 -5.56 -7.99
CA GLN A 331 -2.55 -6.96 -7.61
C GLN A 331 -3.14 -7.23 -6.22
N GLY A 332 -3.74 -8.43 -6.04
CA GLY A 332 -4.27 -8.89 -4.76
C GLY A 332 -5.44 -8.06 -4.22
N ARG A 333 -6.28 -7.50 -5.09
CA ARG A 333 -7.51 -6.76 -4.72
C ARG A 333 -8.70 -7.26 -5.53
N MET A 334 -9.31 -8.35 -5.07
CA MET A 334 -10.31 -9.13 -5.82
C MET A 334 -9.81 -9.41 -7.25
N GLU A 335 -8.55 -9.77 -7.34
CA GLU A 335 -7.87 -10.14 -8.58
C GLU A 335 -8.29 -11.55 -8.97
N GLU A 336 -8.78 -11.73 -10.19
CA GLU A 336 -9.03 -13.06 -10.75
C GLU A 336 -7.72 -13.62 -11.32
N VAL A 337 -7.16 -14.61 -10.64
CA VAL A 337 -5.87 -15.24 -11.00
C VAL A 337 -6.04 -16.46 -11.88
N LEU A 338 -7.19 -17.13 -11.81
CA LEU A 338 -7.67 -18.18 -12.69
C LEU A 338 -9.17 -17.98 -12.90
N PRO A 339 -9.82 -18.60 -13.92
CA PRO A 339 -11.26 -18.51 -14.09
C PRO A 339 -12.01 -18.87 -12.80
N GLU A 340 -12.83 -17.95 -12.29
CA GLU A 340 -13.61 -18.07 -11.06
C GLU A 340 -12.77 -18.27 -9.79
N VAL A 341 -11.47 -17.89 -9.78
CA VAL A 341 -10.57 -17.89 -8.62
C VAL A 341 -10.08 -16.48 -8.33
N TYR A 342 -10.45 -15.96 -7.17
CA TYR A 342 -10.19 -14.58 -6.78
C TYR A 342 -9.28 -14.50 -5.58
N VAL A 343 -8.26 -13.64 -5.62
CA VAL A 343 -7.38 -13.36 -4.48
C VAL A 343 -7.61 -11.95 -3.95
N ASP A 344 -7.62 -11.80 -2.63
CA ASP A 344 -7.74 -10.51 -1.95
C ASP A 344 -6.83 -10.39 -0.74
N GLY A 345 -6.07 -9.32 -0.66
CA GLY A 345 -5.14 -9.04 0.42
C GLY A 345 -5.78 -8.45 1.69
N ALA A 346 -7.07 -8.62 1.91
CA ALA A 346 -7.74 -8.24 3.16
C ALA A 346 -7.07 -8.95 4.35
N HIS A 347 -6.58 -8.19 5.34
CA HIS A 347 -5.77 -8.71 6.45
C HIS A 347 -6.00 -8.00 7.78
N ASN A 348 -7.07 -7.25 7.89
CA ASN A 348 -7.58 -6.62 9.13
C ASN A 348 -9.11 -6.62 9.10
N ASP A 349 -9.76 -6.32 10.22
CA ASP A 349 -11.22 -6.43 10.35
C ASP A 349 -11.99 -5.61 9.31
N ASP A 350 -11.57 -4.36 9.06
CA ASP A 350 -12.20 -3.49 8.05
C ASP A 350 -12.00 -4.03 6.62
N GLY A 351 -10.80 -4.55 6.31
CA GLY A 351 -10.51 -5.19 5.03
C GLY A 351 -11.36 -6.44 4.81
N ILE A 352 -11.47 -7.32 5.81
CA ILE A 352 -12.32 -8.52 5.74
C ILE A 352 -13.79 -8.14 5.55
N ARG A 353 -14.28 -7.10 6.24
CA ARG A 353 -15.64 -6.61 6.02
C ARG A 353 -15.85 -6.17 4.57
N ALA A 354 -14.94 -5.37 4.02
CA ALA A 354 -15.02 -4.91 2.63
C ALA A 354 -14.92 -6.05 1.60
N PHE A 355 -14.11 -7.08 1.90
CA PHE A 355 -14.03 -8.31 1.14
C PHE A 355 -15.37 -9.06 1.15
N LEU A 356 -15.95 -9.33 2.33
CA LEU A 356 -17.23 -10.03 2.46
C LEU A 356 -18.38 -9.26 1.80
N ASP A 357 -18.45 -7.94 1.96
CA ASP A 357 -19.41 -7.07 1.26
C ASP A 357 -19.30 -7.21 -0.27
N THR A 358 -18.08 -7.44 -0.78
CA THR A 358 -17.85 -7.69 -2.22
C THR A 358 -18.32 -9.08 -2.62
N VAL A 359 -17.97 -10.13 -1.85
CA VAL A 359 -18.37 -11.52 -2.11
C VAL A 359 -19.90 -11.68 -2.09
N GLU A 360 -20.59 -11.00 -1.18
CA GLU A 360 -22.05 -11.04 -1.09
C GLU A 360 -22.72 -10.49 -2.37
N GLN A 361 -22.10 -9.48 -3.00
CA GLN A 361 -22.68 -8.71 -4.08
C GLN A 361 -22.07 -8.99 -5.46
N ASP A 362 -21.18 -9.96 -5.57
CA ASP A 362 -20.41 -10.24 -6.80
C ASP A 362 -21.19 -10.93 -7.92
N GLY A 363 -22.46 -11.29 -7.65
CA GLY A 363 -23.34 -11.94 -8.61
C GLY A 363 -23.07 -13.43 -8.81
N CYS A 364 -22.28 -14.07 -7.95
CA CYS A 364 -22.09 -15.52 -7.97
C CYS A 364 -23.43 -16.22 -7.70
N THR A 365 -23.85 -17.09 -8.60
CA THR A 365 -25.08 -17.90 -8.49
C THR A 365 -24.79 -19.34 -8.08
N GLY A 366 -23.53 -19.77 -8.10
CA GLY A 366 -23.06 -21.07 -7.67
C GLY A 366 -22.57 -21.07 -6.22
N GLY A 367 -21.95 -22.17 -5.84
CA GLY A 367 -21.32 -22.31 -4.53
C GLY A 367 -20.11 -21.38 -4.37
N ARG A 368 -19.78 -21.07 -3.11
CA ARG A 368 -18.62 -20.24 -2.74
C ARG A 368 -17.69 -21.02 -1.81
N ARG A 369 -16.45 -21.09 -2.18
CA ARG A 369 -15.37 -21.70 -1.40
C ARG A 369 -14.42 -20.60 -0.92
N LEU A 370 -13.86 -20.74 0.27
CA LEU A 370 -12.86 -19.82 0.80
C LEU A 370 -11.62 -20.59 1.24
N LEU A 371 -10.45 -20.15 0.79
CA LEU A 371 -9.15 -20.49 1.37
C LEU A 371 -8.66 -19.31 2.18
N PHE A 372 -8.43 -19.50 3.49
CA PHE A 372 -8.13 -18.41 4.41
C PHE A 372 -6.85 -18.67 5.22
N GLY A 373 -5.93 -17.70 5.19
CA GLY A 373 -4.71 -17.71 6.00
C GLY A 373 -4.47 -16.36 6.64
N VAL A 374 -4.11 -16.33 7.91
CA VAL A 374 -4.00 -15.10 8.69
C VAL A 374 -2.68 -15.04 9.46
N ALA A 375 -2.13 -13.82 9.60
CA ALA A 375 -0.93 -13.58 10.38
C ALA A 375 -1.27 -13.40 11.86
N ALA A 376 -0.50 -14.05 12.76
CA ALA A 376 -0.73 -14.10 14.20
C ALA A 376 -0.70 -12.74 14.91
N ASP A 377 -0.03 -11.74 14.33
CA ASP A 377 0.04 -10.38 14.85
C ASP A 377 -1.20 -9.51 14.50
N LYS A 378 -2.18 -10.09 13.83
CA LYS A 378 -3.45 -9.45 13.49
C LYS A 378 -4.57 -9.89 14.46
N ASP A 379 -5.71 -9.24 14.38
CA ASP A 379 -6.90 -9.64 15.13
C ASP A 379 -7.56 -10.89 14.53
N CYS A 380 -6.83 -12.02 14.61
CA CYS A 380 -7.21 -13.28 14.01
C CYS A 380 -8.60 -13.74 14.46
N ARG A 381 -8.90 -13.58 15.76
CA ARG A 381 -10.17 -14.02 16.35
C ARG A 381 -11.35 -13.33 15.67
N HIS A 382 -11.35 -12.00 15.58
CA HIS A 382 -12.45 -11.26 14.96
C HIS A 382 -12.52 -11.51 13.45
N MET A 383 -11.38 -11.61 12.76
CA MET A 383 -11.36 -11.92 11.32
C MET A 383 -11.97 -13.30 11.02
N ILE A 384 -11.54 -14.34 11.74
CA ILE A 384 -12.06 -15.72 11.60
C ILE A 384 -13.55 -15.75 11.97
N GLN A 385 -13.95 -15.14 13.09
CA GLN A 385 -15.34 -15.03 13.48
C GLN A 385 -16.19 -14.41 12.38
N ARG A 386 -15.76 -13.29 11.84
CA ARG A 386 -16.50 -12.56 10.79
C ARG A 386 -16.68 -13.41 9.54
N VAL A 387 -15.64 -14.10 9.11
CA VAL A 387 -15.69 -15.02 7.95
C VAL A 387 -16.70 -16.14 8.19
N ILE A 388 -16.62 -16.82 9.34
CA ILE A 388 -17.50 -17.96 9.64
C ILE A 388 -18.96 -17.50 9.81
N THR A 389 -19.18 -16.40 10.54
CA THR A 389 -20.55 -15.92 10.82
C THR A 389 -21.21 -15.20 9.64
N SER A 390 -20.46 -14.90 8.58
CA SER A 390 -21.01 -14.33 7.35
C SER A 390 -22.02 -15.26 6.66
N GLY A 391 -21.83 -16.58 6.78
CA GLY A 391 -22.65 -17.58 6.09
C GLY A 391 -22.55 -17.55 4.57
N LEU A 392 -21.56 -16.86 4.01
CA LEU A 392 -21.41 -16.66 2.56
C LEU A 392 -20.76 -17.85 1.85
N PHE A 393 -20.05 -18.71 2.59
CA PHE A 393 -19.21 -19.77 2.01
C PHE A 393 -19.78 -21.15 2.36
N ASP A 394 -19.96 -21.99 1.34
CA ASP A 394 -20.37 -23.39 1.49
C ASP A 394 -19.23 -24.26 2.04
N HIS A 395 -17.99 -23.84 1.77
CA HIS A 395 -16.78 -24.50 2.26
C HIS A 395 -15.71 -23.48 2.64
N ILE A 396 -15.13 -23.67 3.85
CA ILE A 396 -14.03 -22.84 4.35
C ILE A 396 -12.84 -23.74 4.65
N ALA A 397 -11.71 -23.44 4.03
CA ALA A 397 -10.43 -24.07 4.28
C ALA A 397 -9.48 -23.05 4.94
N PHE A 398 -8.77 -23.49 5.98
CA PHE A 398 -7.73 -22.70 6.64
C PHE A 398 -6.35 -23.25 6.29
N THR A 399 -5.37 -22.37 6.07
CA THR A 399 -4.02 -22.79 5.73
C THR A 399 -2.97 -22.02 6.51
N HIS A 400 -1.88 -22.73 6.85
CA HIS A 400 -0.64 -22.11 7.29
C HIS A 400 0.09 -21.52 6.08
N MET A 401 0.84 -20.42 6.30
CA MET A 401 1.63 -19.71 5.29
C MET A 401 3.13 -19.89 5.55
N ARG A 402 3.96 -19.84 4.52
CA ARG A 402 5.45 -19.90 4.60
C ARG A 402 6.09 -18.66 5.24
N THR A 403 5.51 -18.15 6.31
CA THR A 403 6.02 -17.00 7.05
C THR A 403 6.01 -17.28 8.55
N ALA A 404 7.05 -16.86 9.27
CA ALA A 404 7.11 -16.95 10.72
C ALA A 404 5.97 -16.18 11.44
N ARG A 405 5.21 -15.36 10.70
CA ARG A 405 4.05 -14.63 11.22
C ARG A 405 2.74 -15.39 11.05
N SER A 406 2.74 -16.55 10.39
CA SER A 406 1.52 -17.33 10.20
C SER A 406 0.96 -17.83 11.52
N LEU A 407 -0.35 -17.84 11.66
CA LEU A 407 -1.02 -18.54 12.74
C LEU A 407 -0.69 -20.03 12.65
N SER A 408 -0.33 -20.66 13.75
CA SER A 408 -0.04 -22.10 13.79
C SER A 408 -1.31 -22.93 13.66
N MET A 409 -1.16 -24.19 13.27
CA MET A 409 -2.29 -25.13 13.15
C MET A 409 -2.98 -25.42 14.50
N GLU A 410 -2.26 -25.32 15.61
CA GLU A 410 -2.80 -25.47 16.95
C GLU A 410 -3.67 -24.26 17.32
N GLU A 411 -3.16 -23.06 17.11
CA GLU A 411 -3.92 -21.82 17.32
C GLU A 411 -5.19 -21.75 16.45
N PHE A 412 -5.13 -22.21 15.19
CA PHE A 412 -6.33 -22.35 14.37
C PHE A 412 -7.36 -23.27 15.00
N ARG A 413 -6.94 -24.48 15.47
CA ARG A 413 -7.86 -25.42 16.12
C ARG A 413 -8.53 -24.82 17.36
N ASP A 414 -7.75 -24.12 18.18
CA ASP A 414 -8.25 -23.47 19.40
C ASP A 414 -9.28 -22.38 19.09
N LEU A 415 -9.00 -21.56 18.07
CA LEU A 415 -9.94 -20.53 17.63
C LEU A 415 -11.22 -21.12 17.03
N LEU A 416 -11.10 -22.17 16.22
CA LEU A 416 -12.21 -22.83 15.55
C LEU A 416 -13.07 -23.67 16.50
N ALA A 417 -12.53 -24.11 17.64
CA ALA A 417 -13.29 -24.87 18.64
C ALA A 417 -14.54 -24.14 19.17
N ALA A 418 -14.56 -22.81 19.07
CA ALA A 418 -15.72 -21.98 19.44
C ALA A 418 -16.82 -21.96 18.37
N TYR A 419 -16.57 -22.47 17.16
CA TYR A 419 -17.49 -22.38 16.02
C TYR A 419 -17.81 -23.78 15.49
N PRO A 420 -19.03 -24.29 15.66
CA PRO A 420 -19.43 -25.59 15.12
C PRO A 420 -19.46 -25.54 13.59
N GLY A 421 -18.82 -26.50 12.95
CA GLY A 421 -18.75 -26.59 11.49
C GLY A 421 -17.70 -27.59 11.03
N HIS A 422 -17.70 -27.89 9.74
CA HIS A 422 -16.66 -28.69 9.10
C HIS A 422 -15.72 -27.76 8.36
N TYR A 423 -14.47 -27.66 8.84
CA TYR A 423 -13.41 -26.86 8.24
C TYR A 423 -12.27 -27.77 7.82
N THR A 424 -11.77 -27.58 6.60
CA THR A 424 -10.54 -28.25 6.17
C THR A 424 -9.34 -27.41 6.61
N MET A 425 -8.27 -28.08 7.03
CA MET A 425 -7.06 -27.41 7.52
C MET A 425 -5.83 -27.95 6.81
N TYR A 426 -4.99 -27.04 6.31
CA TYR A 426 -3.80 -27.35 5.53
C TYR A 426 -2.54 -26.77 6.18
N THR A 427 -1.45 -27.55 6.16
CA THR A 427 -0.14 -27.10 6.62
C THR A 427 0.61 -26.27 5.58
N GLU A 428 0.16 -26.30 4.31
CA GLU A 428 0.79 -25.64 3.18
C GLU A 428 -0.26 -25.05 2.23
N ALA A 429 -0.06 -23.80 1.83
CA ALA A 429 -0.97 -23.07 0.97
C ALA A 429 -1.08 -23.67 -0.45
N ASP A 430 0.02 -24.19 -0.97
CA ASP A 430 0.09 -24.83 -2.28
C ASP A 430 -0.77 -26.12 -2.34
N THR A 431 -0.63 -26.98 -1.33
CA THR A 431 -1.47 -28.18 -1.19
C THR A 431 -2.94 -27.80 -1.07
N ALA A 432 -3.23 -26.77 -0.25
CA ALA A 432 -4.59 -26.27 -0.09
C ALA A 432 -5.19 -25.78 -1.41
N LEU A 433 -4.42 -25.00 -2.18
CA LEU A 433 -4.84 -24.49 -3.50
C LEU A 433 -5.20 -25.64 -4.44
N ARG A 434 -4.29 -26.61 -4.62
CA ARG A 434 -4.50 -27.76 -5.53
C ARG A 434 -5.73 -28.56 -5.18
N GLU A 435 -5.95 -28.86 -3.90
CA GLU A 435 -7.15 -29.60 -3.46
C GLU A 435 -8.42 -28.77 -3.66
N GLN A 436 -8.40 -27.47 -3.31
CA GLN A 436 -9.57 -26.61 -3.51
C GLN A 436 -9.94 -26.46 -5.00
N LEU A 437 -8.94 -26.39 -5.89
CA LEU A 437 -9.17 -26.36 -7.35
C LEU A 437 -9.69 -27.70 -7.86
N GLY A 438 -9.16 -28.83 -7.36
CA GLY A 438 -9.61 -30.18 -7.73
C GLY A 438 -11.04 -30.50 -7.31
N GLU A 439 -11.53 -29.88 -6.24
CA GLU A 439 -12.89 -30.03 -5.72
C GLU A 439 -13.89 -28.99 -6.27
N GLN A 440 -13.39 -27.92 -6.92
CA GLN A 440 -14.23 -26.83 -7.43
C GLN A 440 -15.13 -27.33 -8.57
N ARG A 441 -16.43 -27.11 -8.43
CA ARG A 441 -17.45 -27.51 -9.42
C ARG A 441 -17.71 -26.37 -10.42
N PRO A 442 -18.23 -26.69 -11.61
CA PRO A 442 -18.63 -25.66 -12.57
C PRO A 442 -19.64 -24.67 -11.96
N GLY A 443 -19.31 -23.37 -12.05
CA GLY A 443 -20.13 -22.29 -11.50
C GLY A 443 -19.83 -21.94 -10.04
N GLU A 444 -18.97 -22.70 -9.35
CA GLU A 444 -18.47 -22.33 -8.02
C GLU A 444 -17.32 -21.30 -8.14
N ARG A 445 -17.22 -20.42 -7.14
CA ARG A 445 -16.10 -19.50 -6.99
C ARG A 445 -15.22 -19.87 -5.83
N LEU A 446 -13.91 -19.80 -6.05
CA LEU A 446 -12.90 -19.91 -5.00
C LEU A 446 -12.37 -18.50 -4.68
N TYR A 447 -12.45 -18.13 -3.41
CA TYR A 447 -11.85 -16.91 -2.88
C TYR A 447 -10.67 -17.26 -1.99
N ILE A 448 -9.62 -16.46 -2.05
CA ILE A 448 -8.40 -16.65 -1.27
C ILE A 448 -8.10 -15.33 -0.57
N ALA A 449 -8.13 -15.30 0.77
CA ALA A 449 -8.01 -14.06 1.53
C ALA A 449 -7.41 -14.26 2.93
N GLY A 450 -7.24 -13.15 3.67
CA GLY A 450 -6.78 -13.10 5.06
C GLY A 450 -5.36 -12.59 5.23
N SER A 451 -4.53 -12.62 4.18
CA SER A 451 -3.15 -12.13 4.23
C SER A 451 -2.58 -11.84 2.85
N LEU A 452 -1.82 -10.75 2.73
CA LEU A 452 -1.00 -10.48 1.53
C LEU A 452 0.09 -11.54 1.33
N TYR A 453 0.59 -12.16 2.42
CA TYR A 453 1.55 -13.27 2.32
C TYR A 453 0.93 -14.49 1.66
N LEU A 454 -0.33 -14.84 2.02
CA LEU A 454 -1.04 -15.92 1.35
C LEU A 454 -1.22 -15.63 -0.13
N VAL A 455 -1.67 -14.43 -0.47
CA VAL A 455 -1.83 -14.02 -1.88
C VAL A 455 -0.51 -14.15 -2.65
N GLY A 456 0.60 -13.74 -2.05
CA GLY A 456 1.93 -13.90 -2.66
C GLY A 456 2.28 -15.37 -2.92
N GLU A 457 2.13 -16.25 -1.92
CA GLU A 457 2.41 -17.68 -2.05
C GLU A 457 1.56 -18.34 -3.13
N ILE A 458 0.28 -18.02 -3.19
CA ILE A 458 -0.63 -18.54 -4.23
C ILE A 458 -0.20 -18.08 -5.63
N LYS A 459 0.19 -16.82 -5.79
CA LYS A 459 0.66 -16.30 -7.08
C LYS A 459 1.98 -16.96 -7.50
N GLU A 460 2.94 -17.15 -6.57
CA GLU A 460 4.15 -17.92 -6.84
C GLU A 460 3.82 -19.34 -7.32
N SER A 461 2.89 -20.04 -6.65
CA SER A 461 2.51 -21.41 -7.03
C SER A 461 1.90 -21.48 -8.42
N LEU A 462 1.09 -20.50 -8.81
CA LEU A 462 0.45 -20.45 -10.13
C LEU A 462 1.47 -20.14 -11.25
N ASP A 463 2.49 -19.34 -10.99
CA ASP A 463 3.55 -19.04 -11.96
C ASP A 463 4.45 -20.25 -12.21
N TYR A 464 4.68 -21.11 -11.20
CA TYR A 464 5.43 -22.37 -11.35
C TYR A 464 4.70 -23.45 -12.15
N ASP A 465 3.37 -23.49 -12.09
CA ASP A 465 2.56 -24.51 -12.80
C ASP A 465 2.29 -24.16 -14.29
N GLN A 466 2.75 -23.01 -14.78
CA GLN A 466 2.65 -22.60 -16.19
C GLN A 466 3.89 -22.98 -17.03
N PHE A 467 4.87 -23.71 -16.49
CA PHE A 467 6.07 -24.19 -17.19
C PHE A 467 6.14 -25.70 -17.29
#